data_f6d5fe1bbf8906546258aefc0f8e2de3
#
_entry.id   f6d5fe1bbf8906546258aefc0f8e2de3
#
_cell.length_a   1.000
_cell.length_b   1.000
_cell.length_c   1.000
_cell.angle_alpha   90.00
_cell.angle_beta   90.00
_cell.angle_gamma   90.00
#
_symmetry.space_group_name_H-M   'P 1'
#
loop_
_entity.id
_entity.type
_entity.pdbx_description
1 polymer ?
#
loop_
_entity_poly.entity_id
_entity_poly.type
_entity_poly.pdbx_seq_one_letter_code
_entity_poly.pdbx_strand_id
1 'polypeptide(L)'
;FSSGRNWGYGSRAPVEDGVLLDLGAMNRILDFDEALGYVTVEPGVTQRQLSDFLRQRGSRLWMDATGASVECSVVGNTLERGFGHTPLGDHAANVCGLEVVLPTGECVETGFSRFESSKVGSLSRWGLGPSLDGLFAQSNLGVVTRMSVWLMPAPEHFEAFFFMCPDDESLAAVVDALRPLRMDGTLRSTIHIGNDYK
;
A
#
# COMPACT_ATOMS: atom_id res chain seq x y z
N PHE A 1 -1.90 -7.43 -14.23
CA PHE A 1 -2.07 -7.70 -12.79
C PHE A 1 -0.75 -8.14 -12.17
N SER A 2 -0.66 -8.07 -10.84
CA SER A 2 0.48 -8.56 -10.07
C SER A 2 0.22 -9.97 -9.50
N SER A 3 -0.14 -10.12 -8.22
CA SER A 3 -0.44 -11.46 -7.66
C SER A 3 -1.84 -11.98 -8.02
N GLY A 4 -2.72 -11.15 -8.53
CA GLY A 4 -4.11 -11.48 -8.84
C GLY A 4 -4.95 -11.87 -7.62
N ARG A 5 -4.49 -11.54 -6.41
CA ARG A 5 -5.19 -11.79 -5.15
C ARG A 5 -5.80 -10.49 -4.64
N ASN A 6 -7.12 -10.48 -4.51
CA ASN A 6 -7.89 -9.36 -3.97
C ASN A 6 -9.17 -9.89 -3.28
N TRP A 7 -10.09 -9.02 -2.94
CA TRP A 7 -11.38 -9.35 -2.33
C TRP A 7 -12.39 -10.01 -3.29
N GLY A 8 -11.99 -10.46 -4.47
CA GLY A 8 -12.88 -11.05 -5.47
C GLY A 8 -13.52 -10.04 -6.41
N TYR A 9 -12.96 -8.85 -6.53
CA TYR A 9 -13.51 -7.79 -7.40
C TYR A 9 -13.32 -8.06 -8.91
N GLY A 10 -12.61 -9.11 -9.30
CA GLY A 10 -12.44 -9.49 -10.71
C GLY A 10 -11.59 -8.54 -11.54
N SER A 11 -10.89 -7.60 -10.92
CA SER A 11 -10.13 -6.53 -11.59
C SER A 11 -8.96 -7.01 -12.46
N ARG A 12 -8.62 -8.30 -12.40
CA ARG A 12 -7.58 -8.90 -13.26
C ARG A 12 -8.12 -9.49 -14.58
N ALA A 13 -9.44 -9.49 -14.77
CA ALA A 13 -10.05 -9.99 -15.99
C ALA A 13 -10.23 -8.83 -16.97
N PRO A 14 -9.79 -8.95 -18.25
CA PRO A 14 -10.06 -7.94 -19.26
C PRO A 14 -11.56 -7.87 -19.55
N VAL A 15 -12.06 -6.66 -19.81
CA VAL A 15 -13.47 -6.44 -20.15
C VAL A 15 -13.73 -6.77 -21.60
N GLU A 16 -12.72 -6.60 -22.46
CA GLU A 16 -12.74 -6.84 -23.89
C GLU A 16 -11.53 -7.69 -24.28
N ASP A 17 -11.49 -8.16 -25.52
CA ASP A 17 -10.34 -8.88 -26.06
C ASP A 17 -9.07 -8.00 -25.95
N GLY A 18 -8.01 -8.57 -25.40
CA GLY A 18 -6.79 -7.84 -25.16
C GLY A 18 -5.66 -8.71 -24.63
N VAL A 19 -4.55 -8.06 -24.29
CA VAL A 19 -3.38 -8.70 -23.69
C VAL A 19 -3.45 -8.56 -22.18
N LEU A 20 -3.38 -9.69 -21.48
CA LEU A 20 -3.30 -9.73 -20.03
C LEU A 20 -1.83 -9.83 -19.60
N LEU A 21 -1.33 -8.77 -18.97
CA LEU A 21 0.04 -8.71 -18.49
C LEU A 21 0.12 -9.24 -17.04
N ASP A 22 0.88 -10.32 -16.85
CA ASP A 22 1.16 -10.90 -15.54
C ASP A 22 2.53 -10.45 -15.02
N LEU A 23 2.53 -9.66 -13.94
CA LEU A 23 3.73 -9.12 -13.29
C LEU A 23 4.15 -9.96 -12.08
N GLY A 24 3.50 -11.09 -11.80
CA GLY A 24 3.75 -11.90 -10.62
C GLY A 24 5.18 -12.41 -10.49
N ALA A 25 5.88 -12.60 -11.61
CA ALA A 25 7.28 -13.01 -11.63
C ALA A 25 8.27 -11.89 -11.25
N MET A 26 7.84 -10.62 -11.29
CA MET A 26 8.62 -9.47 -10.80
C MET A 26 8.41 -9.35 -9.29
N ASN A 27 9.13 -10.17 -8.51
CA ASN A 27 8.88 -10.33 -7.08
C ASN A 27 10.13 -10.10 -6.21
N ARG A 28 11.05 -9.27 -6.67
CA ARG A 28 12.25 -8.94 -5.91
C ARG A 28 12.01 -7.79 -4.94
N ILE A 29 12.64 -7.88 -3.78
CA ILE A 29 12.86 -6.75 -2.88
C ILE A 29 14.19 -6.13 -3.30
N LEU A 30 14.14 -4.91 -3.82
CA LEU A 30 15.26 -4.28 -4.53
C LEU A 30 16.17 -3.47 -3.61
N ASP A 31 15.58 -2.76 -2.64
CA ASP A 31 16.31 -1.95 -1.67
C ASP A 31 15.56 -1.94 -0.33
N PHE A 32 16.29 -1.74 0.75
CA PHE A 32 15.75 -1.64 2.09
C PHE A 32 16.67 -0.80 2.97
N ASP A 33 16.11 0.16 3.66
CA ASP A 33 16.85 0.96 4.63
C ASP A 33 16.12 1.01 5.97
N GLU A 34 16.69 0.34 6.97
CA GLU A 34 16.17 0.27 8.33
C GLU A 34 16.12 1.64 9.00
N ALA A 35 17.15 2.48 8.78
CA ALA A 35 17.25 3.77 9.44
C ALA A 35 16.30 4.81 8.84
N LEU A 36 16.07 4.72 7.52
CA LEU A 36 15.19 5.62 6.80
C LEU A 36 13.75 5.11 6.71
N GLY A 37 13.49 3.85 7.09
CA GLY A 37 12.16 3.29 7.20
C GLY A 37 11.45 3.07 5.88
N TYR A 38 12.13 2.59 4.84
CA TYR A 38 11.51 2.26 3.56
C TYR A 38 12.00 0.93 2.99
N VAL A 39 11.22 0.39 2.08
CA VAL A 39 11.57 -0.76 1.23
C VAL A 39 11.15 -0.49 -0.20
N THR A 40 11.99 -0.85 -1.17
CA THR A 40 11.67 -0.75 -2.60
C THR A 40 11.41 -2.13 -3.16
N VAL A 41 10.26 -2.31 -3.78
CA VAL A 41 9.74 -3.61 -4.21
C VAL A 41 9.22 -3.60 -5.63
N GLU A 42 9.26 -4.76 -6.27
CA GLU A 42 8.62 -5.06 -7.54
C GLU A 42 7.14 -5.44 -7.35
N PRO A 43 6.29 -5.34 -8.40
CA PRO A 43 4.84 -5.51 -8.29
C PRO A 43 4.37 -6.91 -7.85
N GLY A 44 5.16 -7.96 -8.05
CA GLY A 44 4.84 -9.32 -7.62
C GLY A 44 5.15 -9.61 -6.15
N VAL A 45 5.79 -8.68 -5.43
CA VAL A 45 6.10 -8.88 -4.00
C VAL A 45 4.80 -8.91 -3.19
N THR A 46 4.61 -10.02 -2.45
CA THR A 46 3.43 -10.23 -1.61
C THR A 46 3.63 -9.71 -0.19
N GLN A 47 2.53 -9.49 0.53
CA GLN A 47 2.54 -9.15 1.95
C GLN A 47 3.31 -10.19 2.78
N ARG A 48 3.12 -11.49 2.48
CA ARG A 48 3.87 -12.59 3.12
C ARG A 48 5.36 -12.43 2.90
N GLN A 49 5.77 -12.26 1.66
CA GLN A 49 7.18 -12.16 1.30
C GLN A 49 7.86 -10.98 2.00
N LEU A 50 7.21 -9.81 2.02
CA LEU A 50 7.76 -8.63 2.70
C LEU A 50 7.80 -8.82 4.22
N SER A 51 6.75 -9.38 4.81
CA SER A 51 6.72 -9.68 6.25
C SER A 51 7.83 -10.68 6.65
N ASP A 52 8.01 -11.74 5.86
CA ASP A 52 9.06 -12.73 6.11
C ASP A 52 10.46 -12.13 5.94
N PHE A 53 10.66 -11.26 4.96
CA PHE A 53 11.91 -10.53 4.76
C PHE A 53 12.28 -9.67 5.98
N LEU A 54 11.33 -8.87 6.49
CA LEU A 54 11.56 -8.03 7.67
C LEU A 54 11.86 -8.89 8.92
N ARG A 55 11.09 -9.96 9.12
CA ARG A 55 11.27 -10.89 10.24
C ARG A 55 12.62 -11.61 10.20
N GLN A 56 13.04 -12.12 9.05
CA GLN A 56 14.32 -12.82 8.87
C GLN A 56 15.53 -11.93 9.13
N ARG A 57 15.39 -10.62 8.91
CA ARG A 57 16.42 -9.62 9.22
C ARG A 57 16.39 -9.14 10.67
N GLY A 58 15.41 -9.57 11.46
CA GLY A 58 15.21 -9.04 12.81
C GLY A 58 14.90 -7.55 12.80
N SER A 59 14.26 -7.06 11.72
CA SER A 59 13.94 -5.65 11.57
C SER A 59 12.99 -5.19 12.67
N ARG A 60 13.20 -3.98 13.15
CA ARG A 60 12.30 -3.28 14.07
C ARG A 60 11.21 -2.50 13.34
N LEU A 61 11.15 -2.65 12.02
CA LEU A 61 10.14 -2.01 11.18
C LEU A 61 9.00 -2.98 10.86
N TRP A 62 7.85 -2.42 10.62
CA TRP A 62 6.62 -3.11 10.30
C TRP A 62 5.94 -2.49 9.09
N MET A 63 5.27 -3.33 8.28
CA MET A 63 4.47 -2.87 7.15
C MET A 63 3.00 -2.76 7.56
N ASP A 64 2.26 -1.86 6.95
CA ASP A 64 0.80 -1.96 6.93
C ASP A 64 0.35 -3.07 5.99
N ALA A 65 -0.75 -3.71 6.28
CA ALA A 65 -1.28 -4.82 5.52
C ALA A 65 -2.78 -4.67 5.24
N THR A 66 -3.19 -5.06 4.03
CA THR A 66 -4.61 -5.21 3.70
C THR A 66 -5.14 -6.56 4.16
N GLY A 67 -6.43 -6.64 4.48
CA GLY A 67 -7.13 -7.88 4.83
C GLY A 67 -7.45 -8.80 3.65
N ALA A 68 -7.06 -8.48 2.42
CA ALA A 68 -7.43 -9.26 1.25
C ALA A 68 -6.80 -10.67 1.22
N SER A 69 -5.52 -10.79 1.50
CA SER A 69 -4.78 -12.06 1.61
C SER A 69 -3.31 -11.78 1.91
N VAL A 70 -2.64 -12.68 2.59
CA VAL A 70 -1.17 -12.62 2.75
C VAL A 70 -0.43 -12.75 1.41
N GLU A 71 -1.07 -13.31 0.40
CA GLU A 71 -0.58 -13.41 -0.99
C GLU A 71 -0.97 -12.19 -1.85
N CYS A 72 -1.57 -11.17 -1.26
CA CYS A 72 -1.86 -9.93 -1.96
C CYS A 72 -0.57 -9.17 -2.27
N SER A 73 -0.46 -8.64 -3.49
CA SER A 73 0.65 -7.78 -3.87
C SER A 73 0.62 -6.46 -3.10
N VAL A 74 1.75 -6.05 -2.56
CA VAL A 74 1.91 -4.75 -1.89
C VAL A 74 1.68 -3.61 -2.90
N VAL A 75 2.35 -3.67 -4.06
CA VAL A 75 2.21 -2.65 -5.12
C VAL A 75 0.80 -2.64 -5.71
N GLY A 76 0.26 -3.82 -6.05
CA GLY A 76 -1.08 -3.92 -6.64
C GLY A 76 -2.17 -3.37 -5.72
N ASN A 77 -2.13 -3.68 -4.42
CA ASN A 77 -3.08 -3.12 -3.46
C ASN A 77 -2.93 -1.60 -3.34
N THR A 78 -1.71 -1.10 -3.28
CA THR A 78 -1.42 0.34 -3.18
C THR A 78 -1.95 1.11 -4.39
N LEU A 79 -1.71 0.59 -5.60
CA LEU A 79 -2.17 1.23 -6.85
C LEU A 79 -3.70 1.21 -6.99
N GLU A 80 -4.38 0.24 -6.40
CA GLU A 80 -5.85 0.21 -6.30
C GLU A 80 -6.38 1.04 -5.12
N ARG A 81 -5.54 1.86 -4.48
CA ARG A 81 -5.86 2.65 -3.28
C ARG A 81 -6.41 1.79 -2.16
N GLY A 82 -5.87 0.58 -2.02
CA GLY A 82 -6.16 -0.28 -0.89
C GLY A 82 -5.73 0.33 0.43
N PHE A 83 -6.29 -0.15 1.50
CA PHE A 83 -6.05 0.36 2.84
C PHE A 83 -5.78 -0.75 3.86
N GLY A 84 -5.17 -0.36 4.96
CA GLY A 84 -4.96 -1.16 6.14
C GLY A 84 -5.40 -0.44 7.42
N HIS A 85 -5.07 -1.00 8.57
CA HIS A 85 -5.58 -0.56 9.86
C HIS A 85 -4.51 0.01 10.79
N THR A 86 -3.34 0.40 10.28
CA THR A 86 -2.30 1.09 11.04
C THR A 86 -2.28 2.59 10.72
N PRO A 87 -1.40 3.38 11.34
CA PRO A 87 -1.20 4.79 10.97
C PRO A 87 -0.78 5.00 9.51
N LEU A 88 -0.19 3.99 8.84
CA LEU A 88 0.12 3.99 7.41
C LEU A 88 -1.00 3.38 6.55
N GLY A 89 -2.21 3.30 7.08
CA GLY A 89 -3.34 2.60 6.45
C GLY A 89 -3.81 3.18 5.12
N ASP A 90 -3.54 4.43 4.79
CA ASP A 90 -3.65 4.94 3.41
C ASP A 90 -2.39 4.55 2.65
N HIS A 91 -2.40 3.38 2.01
CA HIS A 91 -1.23 2.84 1.34
C HIS A 91 -0.73 3.77 0.24
N ALA A 92 -1.62 4.36 -0.55
CA ALA A 92 -1.24 5.28 -1.61
C ALA A 92 -0.62 6.59 -1.08
N ALA A 93 -0.92 7.00 0.15
CA ALA A 93 -0.29 8.15 0.78
C ALA A 93 1.12 7.87 1.31
N ASN A 94 1.48 6.59 1.51
CA ASN A 94 2.71 6.18 2.18
C ASN A 94 3.69 5.47 1.25
N VAL A 95 3.72 5.89 -0.01
CA VAL A 95 4.63 5.39 -1.05
C VAL A 95 5.16 6.54 -1.90
N CYS A 96 6.25 6.31 -2.59
CA CYS A 96 6.80 7.22 -3.59
C CYS A 96 7.81 6.50 -4.49
N GLY A 97 8.45 7.25 -5.40
CA GLY A 97 9.53 6.71 -6.22
C GLY A 97 9.08 5.58 -7.12
N LEU A 98 8.03 5.82 -7.91
CA LEU A 98 7.57 4.85 -8.88
C LEU A 98 8.49 4.81 -10.09
N GLU A 99 8.80 3.60 -10.55
CA GLU A 99 9.27 3.35 -11.91
C GLU A 99 8.10 2.84 -12.73
N VAL A 100 7.91 3.41 -13.91
CA VAL A 100 6.73 3.17 -14.73
C VAL A 100 7.13 3.00 -16.18
N VAL A 101 6.67 1.93 -16.81
CA VAL A 101 6.75 1.75 -18.26
C VAL A 101 5.49 2.34 -18.89
N LEU A 102 5.66 3.35 -19.73
CA LEU A 102 4.58 4.01 -20.46
C LEU A 102 4.13 3.18 -21.67
N PRO A 103 2.94 3.45 -22.24
CA PRO A 103 2.47 2.77 -23.46
C PRO A 103 3.39 2.93 -24.66
N THR A 104 4.25 3.95 -24.67
CA THR A 104 5.29 4.17 -25.68
C THR A 104 6.49 3.23 -25.53
N GLY A 105 6.58 2.48 -24.42
CA GLY A 105 7.73 1.65 -24.04
C GLY A 105 8.83 2.41 -23.29
N GLU A 106 8.68 3.70 -23.11
CA GLU A 106 9.61 4.50 -22.29
C GLU A 106 9.47 4.16 -20.81
N CYS A 107 10.61 4.05 -20.12
CA CYS A 107 10.65 3.89 -18.67
C CYS A 107 10.89 5.25 -18.02
N VAL A 108 10.01 5.65 -17.12
CA VAL A 108 10.09 6.92 -16.40
C VAL A 108 10.11 6.68 -14.89
N GLU A 109 10.73 7.60 -14.17
CA GLU A 109 10.76 7.60 -12.71
C GLU A 109 10.09 8.85 -12.16
N THR A 110 9.26 8.69 -11.13
CA THR A 110 8.55 9.81 -10.51
C THR A 110 9.38 10.47 -9.42
N GLY A 111 9.06 11.73 -9.13
CA GLY A 111 9.69 12.49 -8.07
C GLY A 111 11.21 12.68 -8.25
N PHE A 112 11.95 12.40 -7.20
CA PHE A 112 13.42 12.47 -7.19
C PHE A 112 14.10 11.13 -7.50
N SER A 113 13.36 10.07 -7.83
CA SER A 113 13.93 8.74 -8.09
C SER A 113 14.86 8.68 -9.29
N ARG A 114 14.73 9.63 -10.22
CA ARG A 114 15.65 9.80 -11.36
C ARG A 114 17.10 10.14 -10.96
N PHE A 115 17.34 10.49 -9.71
CA PHE A 115 18.68 10.78 -9.20
C PHE A 115 19.24 9.55 -8.47
N GLU A 116 19.86 8.64 -9.21
CA GLU A 116 20.30 7.30 -8.76
C GLU A 116 21.16 7.30 -7.48
N SER A 117 21.91 8.36 -7.22
CA SER A 117 22.77 8.48 -6.02
C SER A 117 22.01 9.01 -4.79
N SER A 118 20.73 9.33 -4.90
CA SER A 118 19.94 9.98 -3.85
C SER A 118 18.85 9.09 -3.32
N LYS A 119 18.84 8.88 -2.01
CA LYS A 119 17.72 8.18 -1.32
C LYS A 119 16.47 9.04 -1.16
N VAL A 120 16.52 10.32 -1.54
CA VAL A 120 15.37 11.24 -1.44
C VAL A 120 14.18 10.73 -2.28
N GLY A 121 14.44 10.06 -3.42
CA GLY A 121 13.40 9.46 -4.25
C GLY A 121 12.53 8.43 -3.53
N SER A 122 13.09 7.72 -2.54
CA SER A 122 12.36 6.76 -1.72
C SER A 122 11.72 7.37 -0.46
N LEU A 123 11.98 8.64 -0.16
CA LEU A 123 11.54 9.31 1.06
C LEU A 123 10.59 10.47 0.82
N SER A 124 10.63 11.10 -0.35
CA SER A 124 9.83 12.28 -0.66
C SER A 124 8.98 12.06 -1.90
N ARG A 125 7.67 12.22 -1.74
CA ARG A 125 6.72 12.18 -2.86
C ARG A 125 6.83 13.39 -3.78
N TRP A 126 7.39 14.46 -3.27
CA TRP A 126 7.42 15.75 -3.93
C TRP A 126 8.77 15.92 -4.61
N GLY A 127 8.73 15.91 -5.95
CA GLY A 127 9.84 16.35 -6.78
C GLY A 127 9.72 17.84 -7.10
N LEU A 128 10.33 18.25 -8.22
CA LEU A 128 10.12 19.56 -8.80
C LEU A 128 8.85 19.52 -9.67
N GLY A 129 7.91 20.40 -9.42
CA GLY A 129 6.63 20.45 -10.13
C GLY A 129 5.55 19.53 -9.51
N PRO A 130 4.51 19.18 -10.29
CA PRO A 130 3.42 18.34 -9.79
C PRO A 130 3.88 16.91 -9.51
N SER A 131 3.28 16.25 -8.49
CA SER A 131 3.48 14.83 -8.26
C SER A 131 2.76 14.03 -9.33
N LEU A 132 3.48 13.09 -9.96
CA LEU A 132 2.95 12.24 -11.02
C LEU A 132 2.46 10.88 -10.51
N ASP A 133 2.75 10.51 -9.26
CA ASP A 133 2.42 9.19 -8.70
C ASP A 133 0.92 8.88 -8.81
N GLY A 134 0.07 9.87 -8.59
CA GLY A 134 -1.38 9.75 -8.68
C GLY A 134 -1.93 9.43 -10.07
N LEU A 135 -1.15 9.68 -11.14
CA LEU A 135 -1.54 9.34 -12.51
C LEU A 135 -1.55 7.83 -12.75
N PHE A 136 -0.81 7.06 -11.95
CA PHE A 136 -0.64 5.63 -12.12
C PHE A 136 -1.45 4.80 -11.11
N ALA A 137 -2.17 5.46 -10.19
CA ALA A 137 -3.09 4.80 -9.28
C ALA A 137 -4.48 4.68 -9.93
N GLN A 138 -5.07 3.48 -9.91
CA GLN A 138 -6.36 3.15 -10.53
C GLN A 138 -6.44 3.60 -12.00
N SER A 139 -5.39 3.36 -12.77
CA SER A 139 -5.20 3.91 -14.10
C SER A 139 -4.52 2.89 -15.01
N ASN A 140 -4.65 3.11 -16.31
CA ASN A 140 -4.00 2.35 -17.38
C ASN A 140 -2.97 3.21 -18.16
N LEU A 141 -2.49 4.30 -17.58
CA LEU A 141 -1.54 5.22 -18.22
C LEU A 141 -0.11 4.67 -18.23
N GLY A 142 0.16 3.62 -17.48
CA GLY A 142 1.47 2.95 -17.47
C GLY A 142 1.48 1.73 -16.57
N VAL A 143 2.55 0.95 -16.65
CA VAL A 143 2.79 -0.24 -15.84
C VAL A 143 3.85 0.09 -14.80
N VAL A 144 3.47 0.08 -13.52
CA VAL A 144 4.41 0.29 -12.41
C VAL A 144 5.24 -0.96 -12.23
N THR A 145 6.56 -0.82 -12.34
CA THR A 145 7.53 -1.91 -12.22
C THR A 145 8.34 -1.86 -10.94
N ARG A 146 8.31 -0.73 -10.23
CA ARG A 146 9.00 -0.54 -8.95
C ARG A 146 8.28 0.53 -8.12
N MET A 147 8.29 0.36 -6.79
CA MET A 147 7.70 1.30 -5.85
C MET A 147 8.46 1.26 -4.52
N SER A 148 8.72 2.43 -3.93
CA SER A 148 9.21 2.54 -2.55
C SER A 148 8.03 2.69 -1.59
N VAL A 149 7.96 1.79 -0.61
CA VAL A 149 6.92 1.71 0.41
C VAL A 149 7.51 2.11 1.75
N TRP A 150 6.84 3.01 2.47
CA TRP A 150 7.28 3.41 3.79
C TRP A 150 6.85 2.39 4.84
N LEU A 151 7.74 2.18 5.77
CA LEU A 151 7.59 1.28 6.90
C LEU A 151 7.48 2.09 8.19
N MET A 152 6.88 1.52 9.20
CA MET A 152 6.78 2.15 10.52
C MET A 152 7.49 1.30 11.58
N PRO A 153 7.89 1.89 12.71
CA PRO A 153 8.38 1.11 13.83
C PRO A 153 7.37 0.07 14.27
N ALA A 154 7.82 -1.18 14.46
CA ALA A 154 6.99 -2.23 15.02
C ALA A 154 6.52 -1.81 16.42
N PRO A 155 5.22 -1.91 16.73
CA PRO A 155 4.72 -1.58 18.06
C PRO A 155 5.24 -2.59 19.10
N GLU A 156 5.50 -2.12 20.31
CA GLU A 156 5.87 -3.00 21.43
C GLU A 156 4.73 -3.94 21.81
N HIS A 157 3.50 -3.49 21.62
CA HIS A 157 2.29 -4.27 21.83
C HIS A 157 1.31 -4.02 20.65
N PHE A 158 0.71 -5.08 20.17
CA PHE A 158 -0.36 -5.02 19.15
C PHE A 158 -1.51 -5.91 19.59
N GLU A 159 -2.70 -5.34 19.59
CA GLU A 159 -3.93 -6.04 19.86
C GLU A 159 -5.00 -5.66 18.83
N ALA A 160 -5.66 -6.65 18.27
CA ALA A 160 -6.80 -6.46 17.39
C ALA A 160 -8.07 -6.92 18.12
N PHE A 161 -9.08 -6.09 18.12
CA PHE A 161 -10.36 -6.42 18.74
C PHE A 161 -11.53 -5.95 17.88
N PHE A 162 -12.65 -6.62 18.06
CA PHE A 162 -13.92 -6.26 17.48
C PHE A 162 -14.95 -6.10 18.59
N PHE A 163 -15.84 -5.15 18.44
CA PHE A 163 -17.03 -5.05 19.27
C PHE A 163 -18.25 -4.87 18.39
N MET A 164 -19.38 -5.41 18.83
CA MET A 164 -20.66 -5.31 18.11
C MET A 164 -21.53 -4.26 18.79
N CYS A 165 -22.13 -3.39 17.98
CA CYS A 165 -23.23 -2.58 18.47
C CYS A 165 -24.48 -3.44 18.61
N PRO A 166 -25.27 -3.26 19.68
CA PRO A 166 -26.46 -4.08 19.93
C PRO A 166 -27.57 -3.84 18.89
N ASP A 167 -27.59 -2.65 18.29
CA ASP A 167 -28.56 -2.22 17.28
C ASP A 167 -27.99 -1.08 16.42
N ASP A 168 -28.68 -0.76 15.34
CA ASP A 168 -28.26 0.31 14.42
C ASP A 168 -28.36 1.70 15.04
N GLU A 169 -29.19 1.90 16.07
CA GLU A 169 -29.37 3.18 16.75
C GLU A 169 -28.11 3.55 17.54
N SER A 170 -27.39 2.55 18.06
CA SER A 170 -26.14 2.70 18.78
C SER A 170 -24.99 3.22 17.90
N LEU A 171 -25.07 3.07 16.59
CA LEU A 171 -24.00 3.45 15.65
C LEU A 171 -23.67 4.94 15.73
N ALA A 172 -24.70 5.79 15.82
CA ALA A 172 -24.50 7.24 15.89
C ALA A 172 -23.69 7.61 17.14
N ALA A 173 -24.02 7.03 18.30
CA ALA A 173 -23.33 7.26 19.56
C ALA A 173 -21.86 6.78 19.51
N VAL A 174 -21.59 5.63 18.87
CA VAL A 174 -20.22 5.12 18.65
C VAL A 174 -19.42 6.07 17.76
N VAL A 175 -19.98 6.54 16.64
CA VAL A 175 -19.32 7.50 15.76
C VAL A 175 -19.03 8.80 16.49
N ASP A 176 -19.98 9.30 17.28
CA ASP A 176 -19.78 10.54 18.06
C ASP A 176 -18.72 10.39 19.14
N ALA A 177 -18.60 9.24 19.78
CA ALA A 177 -17.55 8.94 20.75
C ALA A 177 -16.15 8.82 20.11
N LEU A 178 -16.07 8.26 18.90
CA LEU A 178 -14.80 8.06 18.19
C LEU A 178 -14.29 9.32 17.46
N ARG A 179 -15.19 10.21 17.05
CA ARG A 179 -14.85 11.41 16.29
C ARG A 179 -13.83 12.31 16.99
N PRO A 180 -13.98 12.71 18.27
CA PRO A 180 -12.97 13.54 18.93
C PRO A 180 -11.62 12.85 19.02
N LEU A 181 -11.57 11.54 19.28
CA LEU A 181 -10.32 10.78 19.34
C LEU A 181 -9.62 10.72 17.99
N ARG A 182 -10.38 10.76 16.89
CA ARG A 182 -9.82 10.85 15.53
C ARG A 182 -9.32 12.26 15.23
N MET A 183 -10.04 13.29 15.69
CA MET A 183 -9.67 14.68 15.45
C MET A 183 -8.44 15.13 16.22
N ASP A 184 -8.25 14.63 17.45
CA ASP A 184 -7.09 14.95 18.28
C ASP A 184 -5.85 14.06 17.99
N GLY A 185 -5.99 13.08 17.09
CA GLY A 185 -4.90 12.18 16.70
C GLY A 185 -4.64 11.01 17.65
N THR A 186 -5.48 10.81 18.67
CA THR A 186 -5.42 9.62 19.54
C THR A 186 -5.67 8.36 18.72
N LEU A 187 -6.72 8.36 17.89
CA LEU A 187 -6.98 7.31 16.91
C LEU A 187 -6.27 7.62 15.59
N ARG A 188 -5.14 7.01 15.37
CA ARG A 188 -4.31 7.21 14.17
C ARG A 188 -4.58 6.19 13.07
N SER A 189 -5.11 5.04 13.43
CA SER A 189 -5.45 3.96 12.50
C SER A 189 -6.81 4.20 11.82
N THR A 190 -7.05 3.48 10.73
CA THR A 190 -8.34 3.45 10.06
C THR A 190 -9.37 2.71 10.93
N ILE A 191 -10.54 3.30 11.12
CA ILE A 191 -11.67 2.68 11.80
C ILE A 191 -12.54 2.02 10.71
N HIS A 192 -12.82 0.73 10.88
CA HIS A 192 -13.70 -0.01 9.97
C HIS A 192 -15.01 -0.34 10.69
N ILE A 193 -16.12 0.08 10.09
CA ILE A 193 -17.46 -0.25 10.58
C ILE A 193 -18.10 -1.11 9.49
N GLY A 194 -18.54 -2.30 9.84
CA GLY A 194 -19.24 -3.23 8.96
C GLY A 194 -20.61 -3.58 9.48
N ASN A 195 -21.50 -4.02 8.62
CA ASN A 195 -22.79 -4.62 8.98
C ASN A 195 -22.68 -6.14 8.99
N ASP A 196 -23.75 -6.81 9.37
CA ASP A 196 -23.88 -8.26 9.48
C ASP A 196 -24.00 -9.00 8.13
N TYR A 197 -24.02 -8.25 7.01
CA TYR A 197 -24.05 -8.82 5.64
C TYR A 197 -22.66 -9.05 5.03
N LYS A 198 -21.61 -8.91 5.81
CA LYS A 198 -20.22 -9.11 5.34
C LYS A 198 -19.71 -10.49 5.63
#